data_d9126a7784b4020f54ae6ecd6eb48674
#
_entry.id   d9126a7784b4020f54ae6ecd6eb48674
#
_cell.length_a   1.000
_cell.length_b   1.000
_cell.length_c   1.000
_cell.angle_alpha   90.00
_cell.angle_beta   90.00
_cell.angle_gamma   90.00
#
_symmetry.space_group_name_H-M   'P 1'
#
loop_
_entity.id
_entity.type
_entity.pdbx_description
1 polymer ?
#
loop_
_entity_poly.entity_id
_entity_poly.type
_entity_poly.pdbx_seq_one_letter_code
_entity_poly.pdbx_strand_id
1 'polypeptide(L)'
;IEGAAALDKIIDIDQSPIGRTPRSNPATYTNLFNDIRDLFASTPDAKARGYAAGRFSFNVRGGRCEACSGDGQLKIEMHFLPDIYVPCEVCKGKRYNRETLEVHYKGKSIADVLEMTVEEALEFFRDLPKLEAKLRTLSEVGLGYIRLGQSSTTLSGGEAQRVKLATELSKRSTGRTIYILDEPTTGLHTDDVKKLLEVLQRLVDAGNTVLVIEHNLDLIKTADHIIDLGPEGGDKGGTVVGTGTPEELAAHPANCFVGGVVG
;
A
#
# COMPACT_ATOMS: atom_id res chain seq x y z
N ILE A 1 29.68 -2.23 10.39
CA ILE A 1 28.92 -3.29 9.70
C ILE A 1 29.66 -3.55 8.40
N GLU A 2 30.11 -4.78 8.21
CA GLU A 2 30.73 -5.22 6.95
C GLU A 2 29.66 -5.21 5.84
N GLY A 3 30.04 -4.82 4.61
CA GLY A 3 29.13 -4.77 3.47
C GLY A 3 28.22 -3.54 3.38
N ALA A 4 28.15 -2.67 4.41
CA ALA A 4 27.28 -1.49 4.39
C ALA A 4 27.57 -0.54 3.21
N ALA A 5 28.82 -0.48 2.73
CA ALA A 5 29.21 0.33 1.57
C ALA A 5 28.64 -0.20 0.22
N ALA A 6 28.13 -1.42 0.18
CA ALA A 6 27.47 -1.99 -0.99
C ALA A 6 26.03 -1.51 -1.18
N LEU A 7 25.43 -0.87 -0.15
CA LEU A 7 24.06 -0.41 -0.12
C LEU A 7 24.00 1.12 -0.24
N ASP A 8 23.09 1.61 -1.08
CA ASP A 8 22.83 3.05 -1.23
C ASP A 8 21.69 3.51 -0.32
N LYS A 9 20.73 2.61 -0.01
CA LYS A 9 19.50 2.96 0.69
C LYS A 9 18.96 1.79 1.50
N ILE A 10 18.37 2.11 2.66
CA ILE A 10 17.58 1.19 3.48
C ILE A 10 16.14 1.68 3.46
N ILE A 11 15.20 0.80 3.17
CA ILE A 11 13.76 1.09 3.18
C ILE A 11 13.10 0.11 4.13
N ASP A 12 12.62 0.65 5.24
CA ASP A 12 11.79 -0.09 6.20
C ASP A 12 10.32 0.05 5.81
N ILE A 13 9.67 -1.10 5.56
CA ILE A 13 8.26 -1.20 5.16
C ILE A 13 7.50 -1.87 6.30
N ASP A 14 7.21 -1.08 7.31
CA ASP A 14 6.49 -1.48 8.51
C ASP A 14 4.95 -1.46 8.33
N GLN A 15 4.24 -1.97 9.33
CA GLN A 15 2.78 -2.02 9.38
C GLN A 15 2.14 -0.73 9.93
N SER A 16 2.90 0.34 10.14
CA SER A 16 2.36 1.62 10.60
C SER A 16 1.41 2.24 9.57
N PRO A 17 0.38 2.97 9.99
CA PRO A 17 -0.59 3.59 9.08
C PRO A 17 0.06 4.51 8.04
N ILE A 18 -0.44 4.53 6.80
CA ILE A 18 0.00 5.43 5.73
C ILE A 18 -0.41 6.90 5.95
N GLY A 19 -1.10 7.18 7.03
CA GLY A 19 -1.53 8.51 7.46
C GLY A 19 -2.45 8.44 8.65
N ARG A 20 -2.65 9.58 9.30
CA ARG A 20 -3.43 9.68 10.56
C ARG A 20 -4.78 10.38 10.38
N THR A 21 -5.14 10.77 9.16
CA THR A 21 -6.36 11.53 8.89
C THR A 21 -7.21 10.83 7.84
N PRO A 22 -8.53 11.08 7.81
CA PRO A 22 -9.42 10.54 6.77
C PRO A 22 -9.06 10.94 5.34
N ARG A 23 -8.21 11.96 5.15
CA ARG A 23 -7.74 12.42 3.84
C ARG A 23 -6.61 11.58 3.27
N SER A 24 -5.89 10.88 4.14
CA SER A 24 -4.87 9.92 3.71
C SER A 24 -5.56 8.67 3.20
N ASN A 25 -5.22 8.23 2.00
CA ASN A 25 -5.79 7.05 1.36
C ASN A 25 -4.79 6.46 0.35
N PRO A 26 -5.02 5.24 -0.18
CA PRO A 26 -4.12 4.61 -1.14
C PRO A 26 -3.79 5.48 -2.34
N ALA A 27 -4.78 6.16 -2.94
CA ALA A 27 -4.57 7.01 -4.11
C ALA A 27 -3.66 8.21 -3.82
N THR A 28 -3.79 8.84 -2.63
CA THR A 28 -2.93 9.98 -2.23
C THR A 28 -1.53 9.53 -1.90
N TYR A 29 -1.37 8.41 -1.20
CA TYR A 29 -0.07 7.91 -0.77
C TYR A 29 0.81 7.47 -1.95
N THR A 30 0.23 6.79 -2.95
CA THR A 30 0.92 6.32 -4.15
C THR A 30 1.11 7.41 -5.22
N ASN A 31 0.70 8.65 -4.93
CA ASN A 31 0.68 9.74 -5.92
C ASN A 31 -0.22 9.49 -7.15
N LEU A 32 -1.07 8.46 -7.10
CA LEU A 32 -2.06 8.15 -8.14
C LEU A 32 -3.08 9.28 -8.26
N PHE A 33 -3.49 9.85 -7.12
CA PHE A 33 -4.49 10.89 -7.06
C PHE A 33 -4.08 12.18 -7.80
N ASN A 34 -2.80 12.49 -7.87
CA ASN A 34 -2.33 13.64 -8.66
C ASN A 34 -2.63 13.44 -10.15
N ASP A 35 -2.32 12.25 -10.67
CA ASP A 35 -2.57 11.92 -12.08
C ASP A 35 -4.08 11.89 -12.39
N ILE A 36 -4.92 11.42 -11.45
CA ILE A 36 -6.38 11.46 -11.57
C ILE A 36 -6.88 12.91 -11.62
N ARG A 37 -6.38 13.79 -10.77
CA ARG A 37 -6.78 15.22 -10.78
C ARG A 37 -6.39 15.93 -12.08
N ASP A 38 -5.21 15.65 -12.59
CA ASP A 38 -4.74 16.19 -13.87
C ASP A 38 -5.60 15.69 -15.03
N LEU A 39 -6.01 14.43 -15.01
CA LEU A 39 -6.95 13.86 -15.98
C LEU A 39 -8.29 14.60 -15.95
N PHE A 40 -8.90 14.76 -14.77
CA PHE A 40 -10.17 15.46 -14.63
C PHE A 40 -10.07 16.92 -15.09
N ALA A 41 -8.99 17.63 -14.77
CA ALA A 41 -8.73 18.98 -15.24
C ALA A 41 -8.56 19.07 -16.77
N SER A 42 -8.16 17.98 -17.41
CA SER A 42 -8.01 17.91 -18.87
C SER A 42 -9.32 17.71 -19.64
N THR A 43 -10.41 17.33 -18.94
CA THR A 43 -11.72 17.10 -19.56
C THR A 43 -12.29 18.37 -20.21
N PRO A 44 -13.11 18.25 -21.29
CA PRO A 44 -13.76 19.40 -21.91
C PRO A 44 -14.59 20.23 -20.94
N ASP A 45 -15.36 19.56 -20.04
CA ASP A 45 -16.21 20.22 -19.05
C ASP A 45 -15.39 21.03 -18.04
N ALA A 46 -14.27 20.50 -17.56
CA ALA A 46 -13.39 21.21 -16.65
C ALA A 46 -12.75 22.42 -17.32
N LYS A 47 -12.28 22.26 -18.55
CA LYS A 47 -11.71 23.37 -19.36
C LYS A 47 -12.73 24.49 -19.63
N ALA A 48 -13.94 24.10 -19.99
CA ALA A 48 -15.02 25.08 -20.23
C ALA A 48 -15.37 25.90 -18.99
N ARG A 49 -15.22 25.29 -17.79
CA ARG A 49 -15.46 25.95 -16.49
C ARG A 49 -14.21 26.62 -15.90
N GLY A 50 -13.05 26.54 -16.57
CA GLY A 50 -11.79 27.07 -16.06
C GLY A 50 -11.25 26.30 -14.82
N TYR A 51 -11.57 25.02 -14.67
CA TYR A 51 -11.17 24.20 -13.53
C TYR A 51 -9.79 23.60 -13.74
N ALA A 52 -8.83 24.00 -12.91
CA ALA A 52 -7.51 23.41 -12.84
C ALA A 52 -7.49 22.19 -11.89
N ALA A 53 -6.40 21.43 -11.86
CA ALA A 53 -6.23 20.25 -11.01
C ALA A 53 -6.47 20.51 -9.50
N GLY A 54 -6.23 21.74 -9.03
CA GLY A 54 -6.54 22.16 -7.66
C GLY A 54 -8.02 22.06 -7.31
N ARG A 55 -8.92 22.25 -8.29
CA ARG A 55 -10.37 22.13 -8.11
C ARG A 55 -10.77 20.71 -7.68
N PHE A 56 -10.04 19.74 -8.17
CA PHE A 56 -10.27 18.31 -7.90
C PHE A 56 -9.51 17.79 -6.65
N SER A 57 -8.93 18.71 -5.86
CA SER A 57 -8.32 18.35 -4.57
C SER A 57 -9.31 18.54 -3.43
N PHE A 58 -9.53 17.50 -2.63
CA PHE A 58 -10.34 17.63 -1.40
C PHE A 58 -9.55 18.30 -0.26
N ASN A 59 -8.26 18.59 -0.43
CA ASN A 59 -7.44 19.31 0.54
C ASN A 59 -7.46 20.84 0.35
N VAL A 60 -7.89 21.32 -0.82
CA VAL A 60 -7.84 22.75 -1.20
C VAL A 60 -9.26 23.31 -1.28
N ARG A 61 -9.44 24.56 -0.85
CA ARG A 61 -10.70 25.27 -0.99
C ARG A 61 -11.08 25.44 -2.46
N GLY A 62 -12.39 25.56 -2.73
CA GLY A 62 -12.95 25.80 -4.06
C GLY A 62 -13.66 24.57 -4.63
N GLY A 63 -13.08 23.36 -4.56
CA GLY A 63 -13.73 22.14 -5.06
C GLY A 63 -14.23 21.20 -3.98
N ARG A 64 -13.68 21.28 -2.77
CA ARG A 64 -14.05 20.42 -1.65
C ARG A 64 -15.39 20.82 -1.03
N CYS A 65 -16.00 19.90 -0.31
CA CYS A 65 -17.11 20.21 0.58
C CYS A 65 -16.59 21.00 1.79
N GLU A 66 -17.08 22.23 1.96
CA GLU A 66 -16.63 23.09 3.08
C GLU A 66 -17.22 22.64 4.41
N ALA A 67 -18.36 21.95 4.45
CA ALA A 67 -18.97 21.47 5.68
C ALA A 67 -18.10 20.46 6.43
N CYS A 68 -17.42 19.55 5.69
CA CYS A 68 -16.46 18.59 6.24
C CYS A 68 -15.01 18.91 5.87
N SER A 69 -14.75 20.06 5.27
CA SER A 69 -13.41 20.46 4.79
C SER A 69 -12.73 19.41 3.89
N GLY A 70 -13.50 18.59 3.18
CA GLY A 70 -13.00 17.53 2.30
C GLY A 70 -12.77 16.18 2.95
N ASP A 71 -13.05 16.02 4.24
CA ASP A 71 -12.89 14.74 4.96
C ASP A 71 -13.93 13.68 4.55
N GLY A 72 -15.09 14.12 4.01
CA GLY A 72 -16.21 13.26 3.68
C GLY A 72 -17.01 12.83 4.92
N GLN A 73 -16.46 13.05 6.10
CA GLN A 73 -17.04 12.68 7.39
C GLN A 73 -16.79 13.76 8.42
N LEU A 74 -17.58 13.76 9.49
CA LEU A 74 -17.45 14.64 10.63
C LEU A 74 -16.94 13.83 11.81
N LYS A 75 -15.96 14.36 12.53
CA LYS A 75 -15.45 13.80 13.76
C LYS A 75 -16.32 14.30 14.92
N ILE A 76 -16.87 13.36 15.68
CA ILE A 76 -17.56 13.64 16.93
C ILE A 76 -16.62 13.26 18.06
N GLU A 77 -16.07 14.25 18.74
CA GLU A 77 -15.17 14.05 19.87
C GLU A 77 -15.96 13.62 21.11
N MET A 78 -15.53 12.52 21.72
CA MET A 78 -16.13 11.97 22.94
C MET A 78 -15.10 11.99 24.07
N HIS A 79 -15.39 12.69 25.16
CA HIS A 79 -14.44 12.92 26.26
C HIS A 79 -13.89 11.65 26.94
N PHE A 80 -14.62 10.54 26.91
CA PHE A 80 -14.25 9.29 27.60
C PHE A 80 -14.30 8.05 26.71
N LEU A 81 -14.63 8.20 25.43
CA LEU A 81 -14.74 7.12 24.45
C LEU A 81 -13.92 7.48 23.20
N PRO A 82 -13.56 6.50 22.36
CA PRO A 82 -12.95 6.78 21.08
C PRO A 82 -13.81 7.71 20.22
N ASP A 83 -13.18 8.60 19.49
CA ASP A 83 -13.86 9.51 18.56
C ASP A 83 -14.70 8.74 17.53
N ILE A 84 -15.89 9.22 17.24
CA ILE A 84 -16.79 8.63 16.25
C ILE A 84 -16.74 9.47 14.97
N TYR A 85 -16.65 8.80 13.84
CA TYR A 85 -16.70 9.41 12.52
C TYR A 85 -18.03 9.09 11.84
N VAL A 86 -18.79 10.13 11.48
CA VAL A 86 -20.06 9.99 10.78
C VAL A 86 -19.97 10.60 9.38
N PRO A 87 -20.62 10.02 8.36
CA PRO A 87 -20.63 10.61 7.02
C PRO A 87 -21.16 12.05 7.06
N CYS A 88 -20.53 12.95 6.29
CA CYS A 88 -20.99 14.33 6.18
C CYS A 88 -22.35 14.38 5.48
N GLU A 89 -23.35 14.96 6.12
CA GLU A 89 -24.72 15.04 5.59
C GLU A 89 -24.82 15.87 4.30
N VAL A 90 -23.94 16.88 4.16
CA VAL A 90 -23.94 17.79 2.99
C VAL A 90 -23.40 17.09 1.75
N CYS A 91 -22.24 16.46 1.83
CA CYS A 91 -21.64 15.79 0.67
C CYS A 91 -21.88 14.27 0.65
N LYS A 92 -22.53 13.72 1.68
CA LYS A 92 -22.83 12.28 1.81
C LYS A 92 -21.60 11.39 1.58
N GLY A 93 -20.47 11.78 2.17
CA GLY A 93 -19.20 11.06 2.02
C GLY A 93 -18.37 11.43 0.78
N LYS A 94 -18.92 12.13 -0.19
CA LYS A 94 -18.27 12.39 -1.49
C LYS A 94 -17.09 13.37 -1.46
N ARG A 95 -16.86 14.08 -0.37
CA ARG A 95 -15.72 15.00 -0.14
C ARG A 95 -15.75 16.32 -0.94
N TYR A 96 -16.53 16.42 -2.00
CA TYR A 96 -16.57 17.55 -2.94
C TYR A 96 -17.89 18.31 -2.90
N ASN A 97 -17.87 19.54 -3.41
CA ASN A 97 -19.08 20.31 -3.67
C ASN A 97 -19.76 19.82 -4.96
N ARG A 98 -21.01 20.24 -5.15
CA ARG A 98 -21.85 19.79 -6.26
C ARG A 98 -21.22 20.12 -7.63
N GLU A 99 -20.71 21.33 -7.80
CA GLU A 99 -20.17 21.82 -9.07
C GLU A 99 -18.94 21.01 -9.53
N THR A 100 -18.11 20.56 -8.59
CA THR A 100 -16.97 19.70 -8.89
C THR A 100 -17.41 18.30 -9.30
N LEU A 101 -18.49 17.77 -8.67
CA LEU A 101 -19.05 16.46 -8.97
C LEU A 101 -19.78 16.41 -10.33
N GLU A 102 -20.14 17.54 -10.90
CA GLU A 102 -20.74 17.63 -12.24
C GLU A 102 -19.72 17.38 -13.37
N VAL A 103 -18.42 17.45 -13.10
CA VAL A 103 -17.39 17.10 -14.08
C VAL A 103 -17.20 15.59 -14.13
N HIS A 104 -17.30 15.01 -15.32
CA HIS A 104 -17.22 13.58 -15.52
C HIS A 104 -16.10 13.18 -16.50
N TYR A 105 -15.50 12.03 -16.23
CA TYR A 105 -14.64 11.32 -17.17
C TYR A 105 -15.21 9.91 -17.38
N LYS A 106 -15.46 9.52 -18.63
CA LYS A 106 -16.17 8.25 -18.98
C LYS A 106 -17.43 8.01 -18.11
N GLY A 107 -18.21 9.09 -17.84
CA GLY A 107 -19.46 9.04 -17.06
C GLY A 107 -19.31 8.94 -15.55
N LYS A 108 -18.11 9.03 -15.00
CA LYS A 108 -17.81 8.96 -13.56
C LYS A 108 -17.30 10.31 -13.06
N SER A 109 -17.80 10.75 -11.90
CA SER A 109 -17.23 11.89 -11.18
C SER A 109 -15.95 11.49 -10.45
N ILE A 110 -15.17 12.46 -9.99
CA ILE A 110 -13.95 12.16 -9.21
C ILE A 110 -14.26 11.42 -7.90
N ALA A 111 -15.42 11.65 -7.29
CA ALA A 111 -15.84 10.91 -6.11
C ALA A 111 -16.15 9.45 -6.45
N ASP A 112 -16.82 9.18 -7.58
CA ASP A 112 -17.09 7.82 -8.02
C ASP A 112 -15.79 7.06 -8.31
N VAL A 113 -14.77 7.72 -8.85
CA VAL A 113 -13.44 7.12 -9.06
C VAL A 113 -12.75 6.79 -7.73
N LEU A 114 -12.87 7.63 -6.70
CA LEU A 114 -12.31 7.33 -5.38
C LEU A 114 -13.02 6.15 -4.69
N GLU A 115 -14.26 5.88 -5.02
CA GLU A 115 -15.03 4.72 -4.52
C GLU A 115 -14.73 3.41 -5.25
N MET A 116 -14.08 3.47 -6.43
CA MET A 116 -13.66 2.27 -7.16
C MET A 116 -12.65 1.47 -6.35
N THR A 117 -12.74 0.15 -6.44
CA THR A 117 -11.64 -0.73 -6.03
C THR A 117 -10.45 -0.56 -6.98
N VAL A 118 -9.28 -1.02 -6.57
CA VAL A 118 -8.09 -1.00 -7.43
C VAL A 118 -8.34 -1.80 -8.72
N GLU A 119 -9.03 -2.93 -8.66
CA GLU A 119 -9.38 -3.75 -9.83
C GLU A 119 -10.33 -3.02 -10.78
N GLU A 120 -11.40 -2.42 -10.25
CA GLU A 120 -12.35 -1.63 -11.05
C GLU A 120 -11.64 -0.43 -11.72
N ALA A 121 -10.75 0.24 -10.97
CA ALA A 121 -10.00 1.36 -11.50
C ALA A 121 -8.96 0.93 -12.55
N LEU A 122 -8.35 -0.24 -12.40
CA LEU A 122 -7.43 -0.81 -13.38
C LEU A 122 -8.11 -1.01 -14.74
N GLU A 123 -9.33 -1.57 -14.75
CA GLU A 123 -10.12 -1.71 -15.97
C GLU A 123 -10.58 -0.36 -16.51
N PHE A 124 -11.01 0.55 -15.64
CA PHE A 124 -11.50 1.88 -16.02
C PHE A 124 -10.42 2.74 -16.70
N PHE A 125 -9.19 2.65 -16.20
CA PHE A 125 -8.03 3.43 -16.67
C PHE A 125 -7.08 2.67 -17.60
N ARG A 126 -7.45 1.49 -18.11
CA ARG A 126 -6.60 0.62 -18.95
C ARG A 126 -5.94 1.33 -20.14
N ASP A 127 -6.61 2.36 -20.70
CA ASP A 127 -6.10 3.13 -21.85
C ASP A 127 -5.14 4.26 -21.43
N LEU A 128 -4.82 4.40 -20.16
CA LEU A 128 -3.97 5.45 -19.59
C LEU A 128 -2.74 4.83 -18.91
N PRO A 129 -1.63 4.60 -19.65
CA PRO A 129 -0.49 3.81 -19.17
C PRO A 129 0.09 4.27 -17.83
N LYS A 130 0.09 5.59 -17.57
CA LYS A 130 0.62 6.15 -16.32
C LYS A 130 -0.22 5.77 -15.09
N LEU A 131 -1.55 5.80 -15.22
CA LEU A 131 -2.47 5.39 -14.16
C LEU A 131 -2.50 3.88 -14.02
N GLU A 132 -2.58 3.19 -15.15
CA GLU A 132 -2.62 1.73 -15.25
C GLU A 132 -1.40 1.10 -14.56
N ALA A 133 -0.20 1.58 -14.82
CA ALA A 133 1.03 1.04 -14.21
C ALA A 133 1.01 1.11 -12.67
N LYS A 134 0.56 2.23 -12.08
CA LYS A 134 0.45 2.38 -10.62
C LYS A 134 -0.64 1.48 -10.02
N LEU A 135 -1.79 1.37 -10.70
CA LEU A 135 -2.90 0.51 -10.28
C LEU A 135 -2.52 -0.97 -10.36
N ARG A 136 -1.79 -1.34 -11.40
CA ARG A 136 -1.26 -2.71 -11.57
C ARG A 136 -0.35 -3.07 -10.40
N THR A 137 0.58 -2.20 -9.99
CA THR A 137 1.45 -2.44 -8.85
C THR A 137 0.66 -2.65 -7.55
N LEU A 138 -0.41 -1.87 -7.32
CA LEU A 138 -1.30 -2.07 -6.18
C LEU A 138 -2.03 -3.43 -6.24
N SER A 139 -2.49 -3.84 -7.42
CA SER A 139 -3.15 -5.14 -7.62
C SER A 139 -2.17 -6.31 -7.41
N GLU A 140 -0.93 -6.18 -7.89
CA GLU A 140 0.11 -7.20 -7.78
C GLU A 140 0.55 -7.48 -6.33
N VAL A 141 0.46 -6.49 -5.44
CA VAL A 141 0.70 -6.71 -4.00
C VAL A 141 -0.55 -7.22 -3.24
N GLY A 142 -1.57 -7.69 -3.95
CA GLY A 142 -2.78 -8.25 -3.34
C GLY A 142 -3.76 -7.20 -2.80
N LEU A 143 -3.76 -5.97 -3.32
CA LEU A 143 -4.65 -4.88 -2.90
C LEU A 143 -5.76 -4.58 -3.92
N GLY A 144 -6.12 -5.55 -4.78
CA GLY A 144 -7.15 -5.38 -5.81
C GLY A 144 -8.52 -4.94 -5.26
N TYR A 145 -8.86 -5.41 -4.07
CA TYR A 145 -10.15 -5.20 -3.42
C TYR A 145 -10.30 -3.88 -2.66
N ILE A 146 -9.21 -3.19 -2.29
CA ILE A 146 -9.31 -1.93 -1.54
C ILE A 146 -9.79 -0.79 -2.44
N ARG A 147 -10.52 0.18 -1.86
CA ARG A 147 -10.95 1.36 -2.60
C ARG A 147 -9.85 2.41 -2.66
N LEU A 148 -9.76 3.12 -3.80
CA LEU A 148 -8.76 4.17 -4.00
C LEU A 148 -8.82 5.27 -2.94
N GLY A 149 -10.02 5.69 -2.57
CA GLY A 149 -10.29 6.72 -1.55
C GLY A 149 -10.49 6.19 -0.14
N GLN A 150 -10.25 4.89 0.12
CA GLN A 150 -10.40 4.30 1.46
C GLN A 150 -9.52 5.00 2.47
N SER A 151 -10.11 5.46 3.59
CA SER A 151 -9.37 6.15 4.64
C SER A 151 -8.25 5.27 5.20
N SER A 152 -7.06 5.84 5.37
CA SER A 152 -5.93 5.15 6.01
C SER A 152 -6.24 4.61 7.41
N THR A 153 -7.20 5.21 8.10
CA THR A 153 -7.63 4.79 9.44
C THR A 153 -8.46 3.50 9.43
N THR A 154 -8.91 3.05 8.26
CA THR A 154 -9.69 1.81 8.08
C THR A 154 -8.88 0.69 7.46
N LEU A 155 -7.64 0.97 7.06
CA LEU A 155 -6.72 -0.05 6.55
C LEU A 155 -6.12 -0.85 7.71
N SER A 156 -6.00 -2.16 7.53
CA SER A 156 -5.20 -3.01 8.41
C SER A 156 -3.71 -2.68 8.28
N GLY A 157 -2.90 -3.10 9.26
CA GLY A 157 -1.44 -2.92 9.21
C GLY A 157 -0.82 -3.55 7.95
N GLY A 158 -1.24 -4.75 7.58
CA GLY A 158 -0.76 -5.42 6.36
C GLY A 158 -1.17 -4.70 5.07
N GLU A 159 -2.38 -4.13 4.99
CA GLU A 159 -2.80 -3.31 3.85
C GLU A 159 -1.96 -2.03 3.74
N ALA A 160 -1.75 -1.32 4.86
CA ALA A 160 -0.90 -0.14 4.91
C ALA A 160 0.53 -0.45 4.46
N GLN A 161 1.10 -1.55 4.91
CA GLN A 161 2.42 -2.03 4.53
C GLN A 161 2.50 -2.29 3.01
N ARG A 162 1.53 -2.99 2.44
CA ARG A 162 1.48 -3.28 1.00
C ARG A 162 1.28 -2.03 0.13
N VAL A 163 0.54 -1.01 0.61
CA VAL A 163 0.48 0.30 -0.07
C VAL A 163 1.85 0.98 -0.09
N LYS A 164 2.62 0.89 1.01
CA LYS A 164 4.01 1.39 1.05
C LYS A 164 4.89 0.63 0.07
N LEU A 165 4.82 -0.70 0.05
CA LEU A 165 5.56 -1.55 -0.87
C LEU A 165 5.24 -1.19 -2.34
N ALA A 166 3.96 -1.09 -2.72
CA ALA A 166 3.54 -0.68 -4.06
C ALA A 166 4.10 0.70 -4.45
N THR A 167 4.18 1.63 -3.49
CA THR A 167 4.74 2.95 -3.72
C THR A 167 6.24 2.88 -4.02
N GLU A 168 6.99 2.07 -3.29
CA GLU A 168 8.44 1.90 -3.54
C GLU A 168 8.69 1.18 -4.87
N LEU A 169 7.91 0.17 -5.21
CA LEU A 169 7.98 -0.53 -6.50
C LEU A 169 7.72 0.37 -7.70
N SER A 170 6.89 1.40 -7.54
CA SER A 170 6.61 2.37 -8.59
C SER A 170 7.76 3.35 -8.84
N LYS A 171 8.79 3.35 -7.99
CA LYS A 171 9.99 4.19 -8.14
C LYS A 171 11.07 3.47 -8.94
N ARG A 172 11.96 4.23 -9.56
CA ARG A 172 13.14 3.67 -10.23
C ARG A 172 14.10 3.09 -9.18
N SER A 173 14.39 1.80 -9.29
CA SER A 173 15.38 1.13 -8.43
C SER A 173 16.81 1.44 -8.88
N THR A 174 17.74 1.57 -7.91
CA THR A 174 19.18 1.66 -8.16
C THR A 174 19.86 0.29 -8.19
N GLY A 175 19.16 -0.79 -7.77
CA GLY A 175 19.72 -2.12 -7.62
C GLY A 175 20.66 -2.29 -6.42
N ARG A 176 20.68 -1.36 -5.48
CA ARG A 176 21.53 -1.37 -4.28
C ARG A 176 20.76 -0.95 -3.02
N THR A 177 19.47 -1.25 -3.01
CA THR A 177 18.57 -0.94 -1.89
C THR A 177 18.32 -2.20 -1.07
N ILE A 178 18.34 -2.09 0.25
CA ILE A 178 17.80 -3.13 1.13
C ILE A 178 16.37 -2.74 1.54
N TYR A 179 15.42 -3.65 1.30
CA TYR A 179 14.04 -3.56 1.75
C TYR A 179 13.86 -4.46 2.98
N ILE A 180 13.32 -3.92 4.04
CA ILE A 180 13.00 -4.65 5.27
C ILE A 180 11.48 -4.73 5.40
N LEU A 181 10.94 -5.94 5.46
CA LEU A 181 9.51 -6.19 5.59
C LEU A 181 9.24 -7.05 6.83
N ASP A 182 8.26 -6.61 7.63
CA ASP A 182 7.82 -7.34 8.83
C ASP A 182 6.47 -7.98 8.57
N GLU A 183 6.42 -9.31 8.55
CA GLU A 183 5.24 -10.16 8.32
C GLU A 183 4.36 -9.71 7.12
N PRO A 184 4.93 -9.55 5.91
CA PRO A 184 4.18 -9.00 4.76
C PRO A 184 3.04 -9.90 4.26
N THR A 185 3.00 -11.19 4.66
CA THR A 185 1.92 -12.12 4.29
C THR A 185 0.71 -12.04 5.22
N THR A 186 0.77 -11.24 6.30
CA THR A 186 -0.33 -11.13 7.28
C THR A 186 -1.63 -10.71 6.61
N GLY A 187 -2.68 -11.52 6.80
CA GLY A 187 -4.02 -11.29 6.25
C GLY A 187 -4.16 -11.53 4.75
N LEU A 188 -3.18 -12.15 4.08
CA LEU A 188 -3.27 -12.55 2.69
C LEU A 188 -3.87 -13.94 2.52
N HIS A 189 -4.62 -14.11 1.45
CA HIS A 189 -5.01 -15.42 0.93
C HIS A 189 -3.83 -16.06 0.18
N THR A 190 -3.81 -17.37 0.05
CA THR A 190 -2.71 -18.12 -0.60
C THR A 190 -2.37 -17.60 -2.00
N ASP A 191 -3.37 -17.25 -2.80
CA ASP A 191 -3.17 -16.71 -4.15
C ASP A 191 -2.48 -15.33 -4.14
N ASP A 192 -2.76 -14.51 -3.12
CA ASP A 192 -2.13 -13.19 -2.98
C ASP A 192 -0.72 -13.29 -2.40
N VAL A 193 -0.43 -14.32 -1.58
CA VAL A 193 0.93 -14.65 -1.15
C VAL A 193 1.81 -14.95 -2.38
N LYS A 194 1.30 -15.73 -3.34
CA LYS A 194 2.03 -16.01 -4.57
C LYS A 194 2.36 -14.73 -5.37
N LYS A 195 1.38 -13.83 -5.54
CA LYS A 195 1.60 -12.55 -6.21
C LYS A 195 2.66 -11.71 -5.48
N LEU A 196 2.59 -11.67 -4.14
CA LEU A 196 3.58 -10.97 -3.33
C LEU A 196 4.99 -11.56 -3.52
N LEU A 197 5.13 -12.88 -3.55
CA LEU A 197 6.41 -13.55 -3.83
C LEU A 197 6.99 -13.16 -5.18
N GLU A 198 6.16 -13.15 -6.24
CA GLU A 198 6.58 -12.69 -7.58
C GLU A 198 7.08 -11.24 -7.58
N VAL A 199 6.44 -10.39 -6.77
CA VAL A 199 6.84 -8.98 -6.58
C VAL A 199 8.17 -8.88 -5.85
N LEU A 200 8.36 -9.62 -4.75
CA LEU A 200 9.62 -9.63 -3.99
C LEU A 200 10.78 -10.18 -4.83
N GLN A 201 10.53 -11.24 -5.62
CA GLN A 201 11.53 -11.80 -6.53
C GLN A 201 11.97 -10.77 -7.57
N ARG A 202 11.05 -10.01 -8.15
CA ARG A 202 11.41 -8.92 -9.09
C ARG A 202 12.30 -7.85 -8.45
N LEU A 203 12.14 -7.57 -7.15
CA LEU A 203 13.05 -6.65 -6.44
C LEU A 203 14.47 -7.24 -6.35
N VAL A 204 14.57 -8.53 -6.01
CA VAL A 204 15.85 -9.24 -5.94
C VAL A 204 16.53 -9.32 -7.31
N ASP A 205 15.78 -9.69 -8.37
CA ASP A 205 16.27 -9.76 -9.74
C ASP A 205 16.77 -8.40 -10.27
N ALA A 206 16.21 -7.31 -9.74
CA ALA A 206 16.68 -5.95 -10.02
C ALA A 206 17.97 -5.56 -9.24
N GLY A 207 18.58 -6.50 -8.52
CA GLY A 207 19.84 -6.33 -7.78
C GLY A 207 19.69 -5.82 -6.35
N ASN A 208 18.46 -5.72 -5.84
CA ASN A 208 18.22 -5.29 -4.45
C ASN A 208 18.33 -6.45 -3.46
N THR A 209 18.45 -6.13 -2.20
CA THR A 209 18.34 -7.09 -1.09
C THR A 209 16.97 -6.97 -0.45
N VAL A 210 16.31 -8.08 -0.21
CA VAL A 210 15.02 -8.13 0.49
C VAL A 210 15.19 -8.96 1.76
N LEU A 211 15.05 -8.31 2.92
CA LEU A 211 15.04 -8.93 4.23
C LEU A 211 13.60 -9.02 4.73
N VAL A 212 13.13 -10.24 4.98
CA VAL A 212 11.76 -10.47 5.43
C VAL A 212 11.77 -11.17 6.78
N ILE A 213 11.00 -10.64 7.73
CA ILE A 213 10.69 -11.31 8.99
C ILE A 213 9.36 -12.02 8.75
N GLU A 214 9.35 -13.37 8.79
CA GLU A 214 8.18 -14.15 8.43
C GLU A 214 8.14 -15.51 9.13
N HIS A 215 6.92 -16.04 9.21
CA HIS A 215 6.63 -17.40 9.65
C HIS A 215 5.79 -18.19 8.63
N ASN A 216 5.46 -17.59 7.49
CA ASN A 216 4.77 -18.25 6.40
C ASN A 216 5.73 -19.15 5.62
N LEU A 217 5.43 -20.45 5.59
CA LEU A 217 6.29 -21.47 5.00
C LEU A 217 6.47 -21.34 3.49
N ASP A 218 5.45 -20.86 2.79
CA ASP A 218 5.53 -20.69 1.34
C ASP A 218 6.56 -19.61 0.98
N LEU A 219 6.67 -18.56 1.81
CA LEU A 219 7.68 -17.54 1.65
C LEU A 219 9.06 -18.05 2.10
N ILE A 220 9.15 -18.70 3.26
CA ILE A 220 10.40 -19.22 3.81
C ILE A 220 11.08 -20.19 2.83
N LYS A 221 10.31 -21.08 2.19
CA LYS A 221 10.83 -22.04 1.20
C LYS A 221 11.41 -21.41 -0.06
N THR A 222 11.02 -20.17 -0.37
CA THR A 222 11.50 -19.44 -1.55
C THR A 222 12.69 -18.52 -1.27
N ALA A 223 13.13 -18.42 0.00
CA ALA A 223 14.23 -17.56 0.39
C ALA A 223 15.58 -18.13 -0.14
N ASP A 224 16.48 -17.24 -0.54
CA ASP A 224 17.85 -17.63 -0.90
C ASP A 224 18.69 -17.95 0.33
N HIS A 225 18.38 -17.33 1.47
CA HIS A 225 19.08 -17.51 2.73
C HIS A 225 18.13 -17.28 3.92
N ILE A 226 18.22 -18.13 4.92
CA ILE A 226 17.43 -18.07 6.15
C ILE A 226 18.36 -17.80 7.34
N ILE A 227 17.91 -16.93 8.24
CA ILE A 227 18.50 -16.71 9.55
C ILE A 227 17.42 -17.10 10.57
N ASP A 228 17.60 -18.26 11.21
CA ASP A 228 16.65 -18.78 12.19
C ASP A 228 17.01 -18.29 13.59
N LEU A 229 16.04 -17.65 14.24
CA LEU A 229 16.16 -17.09 15.58
C LEU A 229 15.28 -17.88 16.56
N GLY A 230 15.88 -18.31 17.67
CA GLY A 230 15.13 -19.05 18.66
C GLY A 230 15.95 -19.36 19.91
N PRO A 231 15.55 -20.43 20.68
CA PRO A 231 14.29 -21.16 20.65
C PRO A 231 13.15 -20.45 21.36
N GLU A 232 13.43 -19.41 22.14
CA GLU A 232 12.45 -18.66 22.94
C GLU A 232 12.34 -17.19 22.46
N GLY A 233 11.28 -16.48 22.89
CA GLY A 233 11.10 -15.06 22.64
C GLY A 233 11.44 -14.19 23.84
N GLY A 234 11.45 -12.85 23.68
CA GLY A 234 11.74 -11.89 24.73
C GLY A 234 13.18 -11.94 25.24
N ASP A 235 13.37 -11.75 26.56
CA ASP A 235 14.70 -11.67 27.19
C ASP A 235 15.54 -12.95 27.08
N LYS A 236 14.92 -14.09 26.72
CA LYS A 236 15.58 -15.39 26.55
C LYS A 236 15.68 -15.84 25.11
N GLY A 237 15.17 -15.06 24.18
CA GLY A 237 15.17 -15.35 22.75
C GLY A 237 16.17 -14.51 21.97
N GLY A 238 16.06 -14.60 20.64
CA GLY A 238 16.86 -13.77 19.73
C GLY A 238 18.30 -14.23 19.51
N THR A 239 18.63 -15.45 19.89
CA THR A 239 19.90 -16.09 19.50
C THR A 239 19.76 -16.72 18.12
N VAL A 240 20.80 -16.64 17.29
CA VAL A 240 20.85 -17.34 16.01
C VAL A 240 21.01 -18.82 16.27
N VAL A 241 20.01 -19.62 15.85
CA VAL A 241 20.00 -21.10 16.00
C VAL A 241 20.59 -21.78 14.78
N GLY A 242 20.37 -21.18 13.60
CA GLY A 242 20.88 -21.68 12.33
C GLY A 242 20.85 -20.61 11.24
N THR A 243 21.74 -20.76 10.26
CA THR A 243 21.77 -19.95 9.04
C THR A 243 22.11 -20.85 7.87
N GLY A 244 21.52 -20.58 6.71
CA GLY A 244 21.80 -21.35 5.47
C GLY A 244 20.66 -21.23 4.46
N THR A 245 20.79 -21.97 3.36
CA THR A 245 19.68 -22.12 2.41
C THR A 245 18.56 -22.99 3.02
N PRO A 246 17.33 -22.93 2.49
CA PRO A 246 16.25 -23.82 2.94
C PRO A 246 16.64 -25.29 2.92
N GLU A 247 17.36 -25.75 1.90
CA GLU A 247 17.81 -27.14 1.76
C GLU A 247 18.87 -27.53 2.83
N GLU A 248 19.83 -26.62 3.12
CA GLU A 248 20.83 -26.84 4.14
C GLU A 248 20.20 -26.97 5.53
N LEU A 249 19.24 -26.12 5.87
CA LEU A 249 18.54 -26.17 7.15
C LEU A 249 17.63 -27.39 7.24
N ALA A 250 16.96 -27.77 6.16
CA ALA A 250 16.14 -28.99 6.11
C ALA A 250 16.96 -30.26 6.30
N ALA A 251 18.20 -30.27 5.83
CA ALA A 251 19.12 -31.42 6.00
C ALA A 251 19.62 -31.60 7.46
N HIS A 252 19.50 -30.58 8.31
CA HIS A 252 19.96 -30.58 9.69
C HIS A 252 18.86 -30.17 10.69
N PRO A 253 17.70 -30.86 10.71
CA PRO A 253 16.50 -30.42 11.43
C PRO A 253 16.64 -30.40 12.95
N ALA A 254 17.62 -31.13 13.53
CA ALA A 254 17.78 -31.25 14.96
C ALA A 254 18.17 -29.96 15.71
N ASN A 255 18.63 -28.96 14.96
CA ASN A 255 19.14 -27.72 15.52
C ASN A 255 18.34 -26.47 15.06
N CYS A 256 17.28 -26.66 14.30
CA CYS A 256 16.59 -25.55 13.68
C CYS A 256 15.07 -25.69 13.77
N PHE A 257 14.37 -24.64 14.18
CA PHE A 257 12.90 -24.63 14.24
C PHE A 257 12.28 -24.86 12.85
N VAL A 258 12.90 -24.32 11.81
CA VAL A 258 12.48 -24.46 10.41
C VAL A 258 12.63 -25.91 9.92
N GLY A 259 13.61 -26.66 10.42
CA GLY A 259 13.85 -28.05 10.02
C GLY A 259 12.69 -29.01 10.34
N GLY A 260 11.92 -28.75 11.41
CA GLY A 260 10.73 -29.52 11.75
C GLY A 260 9.51 -29.24 10.88
N VAL A 261 9.58 -28.24 10.02
CA VAL A 261 8.45 -27.72 9.24
C VAL A 261 8.63 -27.94 7.73
N VAL A 262 9.85 -28.17 7.28
CA VAL A 262 10.21 -28.39 5.85
C VAL A 262 10.32 -29.90 5.53
N GLY A 263 10.28 -30.77 6.55
CA GLY A 263 10.33 -32.24 6.42
C GLY A 263 9.01 -32.88 6.00
#